data_3ee9a66dcf3409ddc31cecf274af90fb
#
_entry.id   3ee9a66dcf3409ddc31cecf274af90fb
#
_cell.length_a   1.000
_cell.length_b   1.000
_cell.length_c   1.000
_cell.angle_alpha   90.00
_cell.angle_beta   90.00
_cell.angle_gamma   90.00
#
_symmetry.space_group_name_H-M   'P 1'
#
loop_
_entity.id
_entity.type
_entity.pdbx_description
1 polymer ?
#
loop_
_entity_poly.entity_id
_entity_poly.type
_entity_poly.pdbx_seq_one_letter_code
_entity_poly.pdbx_strand_id
1 'polypeptide(L)'
;VAGIRLLRKAFPVMMENGWEDLDYDTREMLYCASIYGGLAINVTGTCFPHTMGYLLTETFHIPHGTACAVFQKDFYEYNKTVVSELVAEFLERIGCTEEEYFFLIDKLTPPCEINMTEALVAESHSRWVGNGSMAKCQGAFTAELADEILRRKFCAK
;
A
#
# COMPACT_ATOMS: atom_id res chain seq x y z
N VAL A 1 11.98 -5.23 3.46
CA VAL A 1 12.34 -5.35 4.89
C VAL A 1 13.14 -4.15 5.37
N ALA A 2 14.33 -3.85 4.81
CA ALA A 2 15.21 -2.78 5.32
C ALA A 2 14.50 -1.42 5.42
N GLY A 3 13.83 -0.97 4.36
CA GLY A 3 13.10 0.30 4.36
C GLY A 3 11.99 0.35 5.42
N ILE A 4 11.23 -0.74 5.60
CA ILE A 4 10.17 -0.78 6.62
C ILE A 4 10.75 -0.75 8.04
N ARG A 5 11.90 -1.37 8.27
CA ARG A 5 12.60 -1.26 9.57
C ARG A 5 13.01 0.19 9.88
N LEU A 6 13.45 0.95 8.88
CA LEU A 6 13.76 2.37 9.05
C LEU A 6 12.51 3.19 9.31
N LEU A 7 11.41 2.95 8.57
CA LEU A 7 10.12 3.61 8.83
C LEU A 7 9.64 3.35 10.27
N ARG A 8 9.74 2.11 10.76
CA ARG A 8 9.37 1.78 12.14
C ARG A 8 10.20 2.51 13.19
N LYS A 9 11.48 2.76 12.92
CA LYS A 9 12.34 3.55 13.82
C LYS A 9 12.01 5.05 13.79
N ALA A 10 11.71 5.58 12.62
CA ALA A 10 11.33 6.97 12.43
C ALA A 10 9.93 7.29 12.98
N PHE A 11 9.02 6.33 12.93
CA PHE A 11 7.61 6.51 13.23
C PHE A 11 7.31 7.13 14.60
N PRO A 12 7.90 6.71 15.74
CA PRO A 12 7.66 7.32 17.04
C PRO A 12 7.98 8.83 17.03
N VAL A 13 9.12 9.22 16.44
CA VAL A 13 9.52 10.64 16.32
C VAL A 13 8.53 11.42 15.48
N MET A 14 8.07 10.84 14.37
CA MET A 14 7.05 11.47 13.49
C MET A 14 5.72 11.65 14.21
N MET A 15 5.34 10.72 15.07
CA MET A 15 4.10 10.80 15.85
C MET A 15 4.18 11.84 16.97
N GLU A 16 5.36 12.05 17.55
CA GLU A 16 5.59 13.01 18.62
C GLU A 16 5.75 14.45 18.11
N ASN A 17 6.60 14.63 17.08
CA ASN A 17 7.00 15.95 16.59
C ASN A 17 6.18 16.44 15.37
N GLY A 18 5.38 15.54 14.75
CA GLY A 18 4.72 15.83 13.47
C GLY A 18 5.71 15.69 12.29
N TRP A 19 5.21 16.04 11.09
CA TRP A 19 5.94 15.87 9.83
C TRP A 19 6.88 17.02 9.50
N GLU A 20 6.68 18.18 10.09
CA GLU A 20 7.38 19.42 9.74
C GLU A 20 8.69 19.59 10.54
N ASP A 21 8.70 19.14 11.80
CA ASP A 21 9.82 19.31 12.74
C ASP A 21 10.66 18.04 12.96
N LEU A 22 10.96 17.32 11.86
CA LEU A 22 11.80 16.14 11.92
C LEU A 22 13.28 16.52 12.00
N ASP A 23 14.00 15.89 12.94
CA ASP A 23 15.45 15.99 13.04
C ASP A 23 16.18 15.36 11.85
N TYR A 24 17.49 15.60 11.76
CA TYR A 24 18.30 15.11 10.65
C TYR A 24 18.28 13.58 10.55
N ASP A 25 18.43 12.88 11.67
CA ASP A 25 18.52 11.42 11.69
C ASP A 25 17.20 10.77 11.24
N THR A 26 16.09 11.34 11.66
CA THR A 26 14.76 10.89 11.21
C THR A 26 14.54 11.11 9.71
N ARG A 27 14.97 12.28 9.19
CA ARG A 27 14.91 12.57 7.75
C ARG A 27 15.82 11.62 6.96
N GLU A 28 17.00 11.32 7.46
CA GLU A 28 17.90 10.34 6.82
C GLU A 28 17.28 8.94 6.79
N MET A 29 16.66 8.49 7.88
CA MET A 29 15.96 7.21 7.91
C MET A 29 14.83 7.14 6.87
N LEU A 30 14.03 8.20 6.74
CA LEU A 30 12.96 8.27 5.75
C LEU A 30 13.51 8.28 4.32
N TYR A 31 14.56 9.04 4.06
CA TYR A 31 15.23 9.10 2.76
C TYR A 31 15.80 7.73 2.37
N CYS A 32 16.53 7.08 3.27
CA CYS A 32 17.05 5.73 3.03
C CYS A 32 15.92 4.70 2.83
N ALA A 33 14.83 4.80 3.60
CA ALA A 33 13.66 3.93 3.41
C ALA A 33 13.06 4.08 2.00
N SER A 34 12.97 5.32 1.50
CA SER A 34 12.51 5.60 0.13
C SER A 34 13.44 4.99 -0.92
N ILE A 35 14.77 5.12 -0.75
CA ILE A 35 15.76 4.49 -1.66
C ILE A 35 15.57 2.97 -1.69
N TYR A 36 15.44 2.32 -0.52
CA TYR A 36 15.20 0.87 -0.46
C TYR A 36 13.89 0.46 -1.15
N GLY A 37 12.85 1.30 -1.04
CA GLY A 37 11.61 1.11 -1.78
C GLY A 37 11.81 1.17 -3.28
N GLY A 38 12.51 2.20 -3.77
CA GLY A 38 12.85 2.36 -5.19
C GLY A 38 13.69 1.21 -5.75
N LEU A 39 14.69 0.74 -5.00
CA LEU A 39 15.50 -0.43 -5.39
C LEU A 39 14.66 -1.70 -5.48
N ALA A 40 13.73 -1.91 -4.54
CA ALA A 40 12.82 -3.05 -4.57
C ALA A 40 11.93 -3.00 -5.83
N ILE A 41 11.30 -1.85 -6.10
CA ILE A 41 10.46 -1.66 -7.29
C ILE A 41 11.23 -1.91 -8.58
N ASN A 42 12.49 -1.47 -8.65
CA ASN A 42 13.32 -1.67 -9.84
C ASN A 42 13.59 -3.16 -10.13
N VAL A 43 13.66 -3.99 -9.08
CA VAL A 43 13.93 -5.44 -9.22
C VAL A 43 12.64 -6.24 -9.44
N THR A 44 11.59 -5.95 -8.67
CA THR A 44 10.36 -6.76 -8.65
C THR A 44 9.23 -6.17 -9.49
N GLY A 45 9.30 -4.88 -9.80
CA GLY A 45 8.15 -4.11 -10.28
C GLY A 45 7.13 -3.89 -9.16
N THR A 46 5.92 -3.55 -9.57
CA THR A 46 4.78 -3.28 -8.68
C THR A 46 3.68 -4.30 -8.90
N CYS A 47 2.69 -4.33 -8.02
CA CYS A 47 1.50 -5.17 -8.10
C CYS A 47 0.22 -4.35 -7.88
N PHE A 48 -0.90 -4.99 -7.54
CA PHE A 48 -2.22 -4.35 -7.60
C PHE A 48 -2.37 -3.04 -6.80
N PRO A 49 -1.74 -2.82 -5.63
CA PRO A 49 -1.88 -1.53 -4.93
C PRO A 49 -1.44 -0.34 -5.77
N HIS A 50 -0.39 -0.52 -6.56
CA HIS A 50 0.12 0.53 -7.44
C HIS A 50 -0.78 0.75 -8.65
N THR A 51 -1.25 -0.33 -9.28
CA THR A 51 -2.16 -0.26 -10.44
C THR A 51 -3.50 0.39 -10.05
N MET A 52 -4.07 -0.03 -8.93
CA MET A 52 -5.32 0.55 -8.41
C MET A 52 -5.12 1.98 -7.89
N GLY A 53 -3.93 2.28 -7.36
CA GLY A 53 -3.54 3.63 -6.94
C GLY A 53 -3.56 4.64 -8.09
N TYR A 54 -3.21 4.25 -9.31
CA TYR A 54 -3.35 5.12 -10.47
C TYR A 54 -4.78 5.59 -10.70
N LEU A 55 -5.77 4.71 -10.56
CA LEU A 55 -7.19 5.10 -10.67
C LEU A 55 -7.53 6.21 -9.69
N LEU A 56 -7.10 6.08 -8.43
CA LEU A 56 -7.38 7.09 -7.40
C LEU A 56 -6.65 8.41 -7.68
N THR A 57 -5.41 8.33 -8.16
CA THR A 57 -4.63 9.52 -8.51
C THR A 57 -5.24 10.26 -9.69
N GLU A 58 -5.62 9.54 -10.74
CA GLU A 58 -6.14 10.13 -11.98
C GLU A 58 -7.56 10.69 -11.82
N THR A 59 -8.41 9.97 -11.08
CA THR A 59 -9.84 10.31 -10.95
C THR A 59 -10.13 11.27 -9.80
N PHE A 60 -9.46 11.07 -8.66
CA PHE A 60 -9.75 11.81 -7.42
C PHE A 60 -8.62 12.72 -6.99
N HIS A 61 -7.54 12.83 -7.78
CA HIS A 61 -6.37 13.66 -7.50
C HIS A 61 -5.69 13.35 -6.15
N ILE A 62 -5.82 12.12 -5.67
CA ILE A 62 -5.15 11.66 -4.46
C ILE A 62 -3.63 11.58 -4.74
N PRO A 63 -2.76 12.12 -3.87
CA PRO A 63 -1.31 11.97 -4.04
C PRO A 63 -0.93 10.50 -4.21
N HIS A 64 -0.09 10.20 -5.21
CA HIS A 64 0.16 8.83 -5.67
C HIS A 64 0.62 7.88 -4.55
N GLY A 65 1.50 8.34 -3.66
CA GLY A 65 1.94 7.54 -2.51
C GLY A 65 0.79 7.14 -1.59
N THR A 66 -0.12 8.08 -1.29
CA THR A 66 -1.33 7.84 -0.50
C THR A 66 -2.27 6.89 -1.24
N ALA A 67 -2.49 7.12 -2.54
CA ALA A 67 -3.34 6.29 -3.39
C ALA A 67 -2.88 4.82 -3.44
N CYS A 68 -1.56 4.57 -3.39
CA CYS A 68 -1.01 3.22 -3.28
C CYS A 68 -1.12 2.66 -1.86
N ALA A 69 -0.84 3.50 -0.85
CA ALA A 69 -0.82 3.08 0.55
C ALA A 69 -2.19 2.64 1.06
N VAL A 70 -3.27 3.24 0.57
CA VAL A 70 -4.65 2.91 0.97
C VAL A 70 -5.03 1.44 0.69
N PHE A 71 -4.34 0.76 -0.22
CA PHE A 71 -4.53 -0.65 -0.55
C PHE A 71 -3.56 -1.60 0.19
N GLN A 72 -2.70 -1.11 1.09
CA GLN A 72 -1.68 -1.95 1.73
C GLN A 72 -2.26 -3.03 2.63
N LYS A 73 -3.36 -2.74 3.34
CA LYS A 73 -4.05 -3.76 4.14
C LYS A 73 -4.67 -4.84 3.26
N ASP A 74 -5.30 -4.45 2.14
CA ASP A 74 -5.88 -5.40 1.19
C ASP A 74 -4.78 -6.27 0.57
N PHE A 75 -3.62 -5.67 0.29
CA PHE A 75 -2.46 -6.40 -0.22
C PHE A 75 -1.93 -7.40 0.81
N TYR A 76 -1.84 -7.00 2.07
CA TYR A 76 -1.44 -7.88 3.15
C TYR A 76 -2.42 -9.05 3.31
N GLU A 77 -3.71 -8.78 3.43
CA GLU A 77 -4.75 -9.80 3.60
C GLU A 77 -4.80 -10.77 2.41
N TYR A 78 -4.70 -10.25 1.19
CA TYR A 78 -4.60 -11.10 0.00
C TYR A 78 -3.40 -12.05 0.08
N ASN A 79 -2.21 -11.54 0.37
CA ASN A 79 -1.01 -12.38 0.47
C ASN A 79 -1.08 -13.36 1.63
N LYS A 80 -1.74 -13.02 2.72
CA LYS A 80 -1.99 -13.93 3.85
C LYS A 80 -2.80 -15.15 3.41
N THR A 81 -3.68 -15.02 2.43
CA THR A 81 -4.44 -16.17 1.89
C THR A 81 -3.66 -17.03 0.90
N VAL A 82 -2.72 -16.45 0.15
CA VAL A 82 -2.03 -17.16 -0.95
C VAL A 82 -0.60 -17.56 -0.61
N VAL A 83 0.08 -16.85 0.30
CA VAL A 83 1.48 -17.08 0.69
C VAL A 83 1.70 -16.81 2.20
N SER A 84 0.88 -17.42 3.05
CA SER A 84 0.85 -17.18 4.51
C SER A 84 2.23 -17.29 5.18
N GLU A 85 3.06 -18.23 4.75
CA GLU A 85 4.41 -18.43 5.30
C GLU A 85 5.32 -17.22 4.99
N LEU A 86 5.24 -16.67 3.78
CA LEU A 86 6.01 -15.46 3.42
C LEU A 86 5.53 -14.23 4.19
N VAL A 87 4.24 -14.13 4.48
CA VAL A 87 3.68 -13.05 5.30
C VAL A 87 4.18 -13.16 6.74
N ALA A 88 4.20 -14.37 7.32
CA ALA A 88 4.74 -14.62 8.65
C ALA A 88 6.24 -14.28 8.72
N GLU A 89 7.03 -14.75 7.75
CA GLU A 89 8.46 -14.41 7.62
C GLU A 89 8.66 -12.89 7.48
N PHE A 90 7.81 -12.22 6.72
CA PHE A 90 7.86 -10.77 6.56
C PHE A 90 7.70 -10.04 7.91
N LEU A 91 6.68 -10.40 8.71
CA LEU A 91 6.45 -9.81 10.02
C LEU A 91 7.63 -10.07 10.97
N GLU A 92 8.13 -11.31 11.01
CA GLU A 92 9.32 -11.66 11.79
C GLU A 92 10.53 -10.80 11.39
N ARG A 93 10.78 -10.68 10.09
CA ARG A 93 11.93 -9.92 9.55
C ARG A 93 11.82 -8.43 9.77
N ILE A 94 10.64 -7.85 9.81
CA ILE A 94 10.46 -6.44 10.18
C ILE A 94 10.36 -6.23 11.70
N GLY A 95 10.17 -7.31 12.46
CA GLY A 95 10.13 -7.34 13.92
C GLY A 95 8.88 -6.68 14.49
N CYS A 96 7.68 -6.96 13.93
CA CYS A 96 6.43 -6.46 14.47
C CYS A 96 5.29 -7.49 14.34
N THR A 97 4.25 -7.30 15.14
CA THR A 97 3.01 -8.04 15.00
C THR A 97 2.15 -7.52 13.86
N GLU A 98 1.11 -8.26 13.49
CA GLU A 98 0.12 -7.83 12.50
C GLU A 98 -0.59 -6.54 12.94
N GLU A 99 -0.98 -6.45 14.22
CA GLU A 99 -1.64 -5.29 14.78
C GLU A 99 -0.74 -4.04 14.73
N GLU A 100 0.53 -4.19 15.08
CA GLU A 100 1.51 -3.10 14.99
C GLU A 100 1.73 -2.67 13.53
N TYR A 101 1.78 -3.61 12.60
CA TYR A 101 1.91 -3.32 11.18
C TYR A 101 0.69 -2.55 10.64
N PHE A 102 -0.54 -2.98 11.00
CA PHE A 102 -1.76 -2.29 10.60
C PHE A 102 -1.90 -0.92 11.24
N PHE A 103 -1.50 -0.79 12.51
CA PHE A 103 -1.45 0.51 13.19
C PHE A 103 -0.51 1.49 12.45
N LEU A 104 0.67 1.01 12.06
CA LEU A 104 1.63 1.81 11.27
C LEU A 104 1.01 2.27 9.94
N ILE A 105 0.38 1.37 9.18
CA ILE A 105 -0.29 1.71 7.93
C ILE A 105 -1.37 2.77 8.16
N ASP A 106 -2.23 2.60 9.16
CA ASP A 106 -3.33 3.52 9.45
C ASP A 106 -2.83 4.93 9.79
N LYS A 107 -1.72 5.02 10.52
CA LYS A 107 -1.14 6.30 10.90
C LYS A 107 -0.38 7.00 9.77
N LEU A 108 0.24 6.21 8.89
CA LEU A 108 1.02 6.73 7.76
C LEU A 108 0.16 6.98 6.50
N THR A 109 -1.06 6.47 6.46
CA THR A 109 -1.96 6.65 5.33
C THR A 109 -3.03 7.67 5.69
N PRO A 110 -2.95 8.91 5.16
CA PRO A 110 -3.99 9.91 5.40
C PRO A 110 -5.38 9.43 4.95
N PRO A 111 -6.45 9.85 5.62
CA PRO A 111 -7.81 9.61 5.14
C PRO A 111 -8.00 10.16 3.72
N CYS A 112 -8.65 9.38 2.87
CA CYS A 112 -9.01 9.77 1.51
C CYS A 112 -10.54 9.84 1.41
N GLU A 113 -11.06 11.01 1.08
CA GLU A 113 -12.47 11.16 0.71
C GLU A 113 -12.63 10.76 -0.75
N ILE A 114 -13.19 9.58 -0.97
CA ILE A 114 -13.40 8.99 -2.30
C ILE A 114 -14.87 8.64 -2.44
N ASN A 115 -15.54 9.27 -3.38
CA ASN A 115 -16.91 8.94 -3.75
C ASN A 115 -16.88 8.05 -4.99
N MET A 116 -16.64 6.75 -4.79
CA MET A 116 -16.64 5.73 -5.84
C MET A 116 -18.07 5.31 -6.16
N THR A 117 -18.40 5.27 -7.45
CA THR A 117 -19.68 4.79 -7.91
C THR A 117 -19.57 3.41 -8.57
N GLU A 118 -20.64 2.63 -8.58
CA GLU A 118 -20.67 1.34 -9.28
C GLU A 118 -20.39 1.50 -10.79
N ALA A 119 -20.81 2.60 -11.38
CA ALA A 119 -20.50 2.91 -12.78
C ALA A 119 -19.00 3.07 -13.01
N LEU A 120 -18.31 3.78 -12.12
CA LEU A 120 -16.85 3.98 -12.21
C LEU A 120 -16.09 2.67 -11.96
N VAL A 121 -16.55 1.81 -11.04
CA VAL A 121 -15.97 0.48 -10.84
C VAL A 121 -16.09 -0.34 -12.12
N ALA A 122 -17.29 -0.40 -12.73
CA ALA A 122 -17.52 -1.13 -13.97
C ALA A 122 -16.66 -0.59 -15.14
N GLU A 123 -16.51 0.72 -15.27
CA GLU A 123 -15.66 1.35 -16.27
C GLU A 123 -14.18 0.98 -16.05
N SER A 124 -13.76 0.94 -14.79
CA SER A 124 -12.38 0.65 -14.43
C SER A 124 -11.98 -0.81 -14.64
N HIS A 125 -12.93 -1.74 -14.72
CA HIS A 125 -12.67 -3.18 -14.86
C HIS A 125 -11.69 -3.52 -15.98
N SER A 126 -11.86 -2.88 -17.15
CA SER A 126 -10.97 -3.11 -18.30
C SER A 126 -9.50 -2.77 -18.05
N ARG A 127 -9.21 -1.91 -17.07
CA ARG A 127 -7.83 -1.53 -16.67
C ARG A 127 -7.10 -2.67 -15.99
N TRP A 128 -7.84 -3.61 -15.41
CA TRP A 128 -7.30 -4.74 -14.66
C TRP A 128 -7.07 -5.95 -15.53
N VAL A 129 -7.91 -6.16 -16.54
CA VAL A 129 -7.82 -7.33 -17.44
C VAL A 129 -6.49 -7.34 -18.18
N GLY A 130 -5.72 -8.41 -17.99
CA GLY A 130 -4.41 -8.57 -18.65
C GLY A 130 -3.31 -7.61 -18.17
N ASN A 131 -3.53 -6.90 -17.05
CA ASN A 131 -2.56 -5.95 -16.51
C ASN A 131 -1.30 -6.66 -16.00
N GLY A 132 -0.14 -6.30 -16.57
CA GLY A 132 1.13 -6.95 -16.28
C GLY A 132 1.62 -6.75 -14.83
N SER A 133 1.26 -5.64 -14.17
CA SER A 133 1.60 -5.43 -12.75
C SER A 133 0.73 -6.28 -11.83
N MET A 134 -0.55 -6.45 -12.15
CA MET A 134 -1.42 -7.35 -11.40
C MET A 134 -1.00 -8.82 -11.55
N ALA A 135 -0.52 -9.21 -12.74
CA ALA A 135 0.00 -10.55 -12.98
C ALA A 135 1.25 -10.90 -12.16
N LYS A 136 1.92 -9.92 -11.54
CA LYS A 136 3.05 -10.15 -10.63
C LYS A 136 2.63 -10.49 -9.20
N CYS A 137 1.35 -10.34 -8.86
CA CYS A 137 0.85 -10.78 -7.57
C CYS A 137 0.99 -12.30 -7.46
N GLN A 138 1.37 -12.78 -6.29
CA GLN A 138 1.34 -14.21 -6.01
C GLN A 138 -0.10 -14.72 -6.11
N GLY A 139 -0.30 -15.93 -6.60
CA GLY A 139 -1.64 -16.47 -6.84
C GLY A 139 -2.34 -15.80 -8.04
N ALA A 140 -3.64 -15.99 -8.13
CA ALA A 140 -4.46 -15.48 -9.22
C ALA A 140 -5.24 -14.21 -8.77
N PHE A 141 -4.56 -13.08 -8.72
CA PHE A 141 -5.24 -11.80 -8.47
C PHE A 141 -5.99 -11.38 -9.75
N THR A 142 -7.32 -11.34 -9.67
CA THR A 142 -8.18 -11.13 -10.83
C THR A 142 -8.76 -9.71 -10.89
N ALA A 143 -9.32 -9.35 -12.04
CA ALA A 143 -10.03 -8.08 -12.20
C ALA A 143 -11.27 -7.97 -11.27
N GLU A 144 -11.96 -9.08 -11.05
CA GLU A 144 -13.11 -9.16 -10.14
C GLU A 144 -12.72 -8.87 -8.69
N LEU A 145 -11.57 -9.38 -8.24
CA LEU A 145 -11.03 -9.06 -6.90
C LEU A 145 -10.70 -7.57 -6.76
N ALA A 146 -10.16 -6.94 -7.81
CA ALA A 146 -9.91 -5.50 -7.80
C ALA A 146 -11.22 -4.72 -7.66
N ASP A 147 -12.24 -5.08 -8.43
CA ASP A 147 -13.56 -4.46 -8.36
C ASP A 147 -14.20 -4.65 -6.98
N GLU A 148 -14.08 -5.84 -6.39
CA GLU A 148 -14.59 -6.13 -5.05
C GLU A 148 -13.91 -5.26 -3.98
N ILE A 149 -12.59 -5.10 -4.06
CA ILE A 149 -11.83 -4.23 -3.15
C ILE A 149 -12.32 -2.78 -3.28
N LEU A 150 -12.49 -2.26 -4.49
CA LEU A 150 -12.99 -0.91 -4.72
C LEU A 150 -14.39 -0.70 -4.12
N ARG A 151 -15.32 -1.63 -4.36
CA ARG A 151 -16.69 -1.58 -3.80
C ARG A 151 -16.66 -1.58 -2.28
N ARG A 152 -15.94 -2.52 -1.69
CA ARG A 152 -15.86 -2.67 -0.24
C ARG A 152 -15.28 -1.44 0.45
N LYS A 153 -14.29 -0.77 -0.18
CA LYS A 153 -13.60 0.37 0.42
C LYS A 153 -14.31 1.70 0.21
N PHE A 154 -14.88 1.91 -0.95
CA PHE A 154 -15.20 3.26 -1.40
C PHE A 154 -16.63 3.45 -1.91
N CYS A 155 -17.36 2.39 -2.24
CA CYS A 155 -18.78 2.54 -2.55
C CYS A 155 -19.57 2.64 -1.24
N ALA A 156 -20.40 3.66 -1.13
CA ALA A 156 -21.30 3.82 0.01
C ALA A 156 -22.21 2.59 0.15
N LYS A 157 -22.35 2.11 1.40
CA LYS A 157 -23.33 1.07 1.73
C LYS A 157 -24.74 1.65 1.75
#